data_07135c78620af400e33c4606de9f7b3e
#
_entry.id   07135c78620af400e33c4606de9f7b3e
#
_cell.length_a   1.000
_cell.length_b   1.000
_cell.length_c   1.000
_cell.angle_alpha   90.00
_cell.angle_beta   90.00
_cell.angle_gamma   90.00
#
_symmetry.space_group_name_H-M   'P 1'
#
loop_
_entity.id
_entity.type
_entity.pdbx_description
1 polymer ?
#
loop_
_entity_poly.entity_id
_entity_poly.type
_entity_poly.pdbx_seq_one_letter_code
_entity_poly.pdbx_strand_id
1 'polypeptide(L)'
;MGFLGKLFGKKEEEKAKSTPKVSVAKAAKENSIPPEKVGLDGKFDESGLAKRVAKALDDAGISDEVGLWVAQKGSTVVLKYNPDAESILARAEQVAKGVDGADACETVPNA
;
A
#
# COMPACT_ATOMS: atom_id res chain seq x y z
N MET A 1 -10.58 -11.18 4.81
CA MET A 1 -10.18 -9.75 4.75
C MET A 1 -8.74 -9.65 4.33
N GLY A 2 -8.32 -8.55 3.76
CA GLY A 2 -6.96 -8.34 3.33
C GLY A 2 -6.24 -7.31 4.18
N PHE A 3 -5.00 -7.01 3.82
CA PHE A 3 -4.23 -5.94 4.50
C PHE A 3 -4.96 -4.61 4.43
N LEU A 4 -5.57 -4.29 3.30
CA LEU A 4 -6.25 -3.01 3.12
C LEU A 4 -7.37 -2.83 4.16
N GLY A 5 -8.24 -3.80 4.32
CA GLY A 5 -9.30 -3.75 5.32
C GLY A 5 -8.77 -3.77 6.75
N LYS A 6 -7.75 -4.60 7.01
CA LYS A 6 -7.16 -4.74 8.34
C LYS A 6 -6.45 -3.46 8.79
N LEU A 7 -5.72 -2.79 7.89
CA LEU A 7 -4.90 -1.64 8.24
C LEU A 7 -5.63 -0.30 8.10
N PHE A 8 -6.54 -0.18 7.14
CA PHE A 8 -7.17 1.09 6.80
C PHE A 8 -8.70 1.08 6.94
N GLY A 9 -9.27 -0.07 7.25
CA GLY A 9 -10.70 -0.17 7.53
C GLY A 9 -11.52 -0.64 6.34
N LYS A 10 -12.75 -1.05 6.67
CA LYS A 10 -13.67 -1.64 5.69
C LYS A 10 -14.06 -0.69 4.57
N LYS A 11 -14.18 0.61 4.86
CA LYS A 11 -14.53 1.61 3.85
C LYS A 11 -13.49 1.67 2.73
N GLU A 12 -12.20 1.60 3.09
CA GLU A 12 -11.14 1.63 2.08
C GLU A 12 -11.11 0.33 1.29
N GLU A 13 -11.39 -0.80 1.92
CA GLU A 13 -11.50 -2.08 1.23
C GLU A 13 -12.63 -2.05 0.23
N GLU A 14 -13.80 -1.52 0.62
CA GLU A 14 -14.95 -1.39 -0.29
C GLU A 14 -14.66 -0.42 -1.43
N LYS A 15 -13.99 0.68 -1.14
CA LYS A 15 -13.57 1.65 -2.15
C LYS A 15 -12.67 1.00 -3.20
N ALA A 16 -11.72 0.17 -2.77
CA ALA A 16 -10.82 -0.53 -3.69
C ALA A 16 -11.57 -1.52 -4.60
N LYS A 17 -12.61 -2.16 -4.06
CA LYS A 17 -13.43 -3.11 -4.83
C LYS A 17 -14.35 -2.43 -5.82
N SER A 18 -14.90 -1.27 -5.46
CA SER A 18 -15.90 -0.58 -6.28
C SER A 18 -15.31 0.42 -7.26
N THR A 19 -14.06 0.80 -7.10
CA THR A 19 -13.41 1.79 -7.95
C THR A 19 -12.60 1.10 -9.04
N PRO A 20 -12.78 1.47 -10.33
CA PRO A 20 -11.95 0.93 -11.39
C PRO A 20 -10.47 1.23 -11.17
N LYS A 21 -9.61 0.39 -11.71
CA LYS A 21 -8.18 0.60 -11.62
C LYS A 21 -7.81 1.96 -12.20
N VAL A 22 -7.15 2.79 -11.40
CA VAL A 22 -6.76 4.15 -11.77
C VAL A 22 -5.28 4.18 -12.12
N SER A 23 -4.95 4.89 -13.21
CA SER A 23 -3.55 5.17 -13.52
C SER A 23 -3.04 6.23 -12.56
N VAL A 24 -2.04 5.88 -11.75
CA VAL A 24 -1.45 6.81 -10.80
C VAL A 24 -0.79 7.99 -11.51
N ALA A 25 -0.05 7.72 -12.58
CA ALA A 25 0.62 8.77 -13.34
C ALA A 25 -0.39 9.76 -13.93
N LYS A 26 -1.47 9.25 -14.48
CA LYS A 26 -2.52 10.09 -15.06
C LYS A 26 -3.23 10.92 -14.00
N ALA A 27 -3.60 10.29 -12.89
CA ALA A 27 -4.28 10.99 -11.79
C ALA A 27 -3.38 12.07 -11.20
N ALA A 28 -2.10 11.77 -11.00
CA ALA A 28 -1.14 12.73 -10.47
C ALA A 28 -1.01 13.94 -11.39
N LYS A 29 -0.90 13.70 -12.70
CA LYS A 29 -0.74 14.76 -13.67
C LYS A 29 -2.00 15.62 -13.81
N GLU A 30 -3.17 15.01 -13.95
CA GLU A 30 -4.43 15.72 -14.16
C GLU A 30 -4.86 16.52 -12.93
N ASN A 31 -4.59 16.00 -11.74
CA ASN A 31 -5.07 16.61 -10.49
C ASN A 31 -3.96 17.30 -9.70
N SER A 32 -2.76 17.38 -10.25
CA SER A 32 -1.59 17.99 -9.60
C SER A 32 -1.32 17.36 -8.21
N ILE A 33 -1.46 16.05 -8.13
CA ILE A 33 -1.26 15.30 -6.89
C ILE A 33 0.10 14.59 -6.96
N PRO A 34 0.95 14.69 -5.92
CA PRO A 34 2.16 13.88 -5.86
C PRO A 34 1.81 12.39 -5.98
N PRO A 35 2.55 11.60 -6.77
CA PRO A 35 2.22 10.17 -6.95
C PRO A 35 2.03 9.41 -5.66
N GLU A 36 2.81 9.71 -4.62
CA GLU A 36 2.72 9.05 -3.31
C GLU A 36 1.46 9.45 -2.53
N LYS A 37 0.71 10.43 -3.02
CA LYS A 37 -0.52 10.91 -2.39
C LYS A 37 -1.76 10.67 -3.25
N VAL A 38 -1.65 9.85 -4.27
CA VAL A 38 -2.80 9.43 -5.07
C VAL A 38 -3.47 8.25 -4.38
N GLY A 39 -4.72 8.44 -3.97
CA GLY A 39 -5.49 7.41 -3.27
C GLY A 39 -6.04 6.33 -4.19
N LEU A 40 -6.79 5.42 -3.61
CA LEU A 40 -7.39 4.29 -4.33
C LEU A 40 -8.37 4.75 -5.42
N ASP A 41 -8.99 5.90 -5.22
CA ASP A 41 -9.97 6.47 -6.18
C ASP A 41 -9.34 7.48 -7.14
N GLY A 42 -8.03 7.64 -7.11
CA GLY A 42 -7.33 8.60 -7.95
C GLY A 42 -7.34 10.03 -7.42
N LYS A 43 -7.95 10.24 -6.26
CA LYS A 43 -8.01 11.56 -5.63
C LYS A 43 -6.91 11.69 -4.57
N PHE A 44 -6.68 12.93 -4.10
CA PHE A 44 -5.69 13.20 -3.08
C PHE A 44 -5.98 12.38 -1.80
N ASP A 45 -4.94 11.73 -1.28
CA ASP A 45 -5.00 10.98 -0.03
C ASP A 45 -3.58 10.94 0.54
N GLU A 46 -3.39 11.49 1.73
CA GLU A 46 -2.06 11.51 2.35
C GLU A 46 -1.46 10.13 2.55
N SER A 47 -2.30 9.11 2.73
CA SER A 47 -1.89 7.73 2.87
C SER A 47 -2.09 6.93 1.58
N GLY A 48 -2.19 7.62 0.44
CA GLY A 48 -2.52 6.99 -0.83
C GLY A 48 -1.58 5.87 -1.23
N LEU A 49 -0.27 6.11 -1.13
CA LEU A 49 0.73 5.09 -1.45
C LEU A 49 0.60 3.87 -0.53
N ALA A 50 0.50 4.10 0.79
CA ALA A 50 0.36 3.00 1.74
C ALA A 50 -0.88 2.16 1.47
N LYS A 51 -2.00 2.80 1.14
CA LYS A 51 -3.24 2.09 0.79
C LYS A 51 -3.09 1.29 -0.49
N ARG A 52 -2.44 1.86 -1.52
CA ARG A 52 -2.20 1.15 -2.77
C ARG A 52 -1.24 -0.03 -2.59
N VAL A 53 -0.25 0.11 -1.70
CA VAL A 53 0.64 -1.00 -1.36
C VAL A 53 -0.14 -2.11 -0.66
N ALA A 54 -0.98 -1.77 0.32
CA ALA A 54 -1.79 -2.77 1.01
C ALA A 54 -2.68 -3.53 0.01
N LYS A 55 -3.30 -2.82 -0.92
CA LYS A 55 -4.10 -3.45 -1.97
C LYS A 55 -3.25 -4.36 -2.85
N ALA A 56 -2.06 -3.93 -3.21
CA ALA A 56 -1.15 -4.73 -4.04
C ALA A 56 -0.72 -6.02 -3.33
N LEU A 57 -0.51 -5.96 -2.01
CA LEU A 57 -0.20 -7.15 -1.21
C LEU A 57 -1.38 -8.13 -1.25
N ASP A 58 -2.60 -7.62 -1.13
CA ASP A 58 -3.81 -8.44 -1.22
C ASP A 58 -3.93 -9.07 -2.60
N ASP A 59 -3.73 -8.29 -3.65
CA ASP A 59 -3.79 -8.76 -5.03
C ASP A 59 -2.73 -9.82 -5.34
N ALA A 60 -1.58 -9.74 -4.66
CA ALA A 60 -0.50 -10.71 -4.81
C ALA A 60 -0.74 -11.99 -3.99
N GLY A 61 -1.82 -12.05 -3.23
CA GLY A 61 -2.16 -13.21 -2.44
C GLY A 61 -1.33 -13.41 -1.19
N ILE A 62 -0.72 -12.34 -0.69
CA ILE A 62 0.05 -12.42 0.56
C ILE A 62 -0.93 -12.45 1.73
N SER A 63 -0.75 -13.43 2.63
CA SER A 63 -1.65 -13.61 3.76
C SER A 63 -1.57 -12.44 4.74
N ASP A 64 -2.73 -11.94 5.18
CA ASP A 64 -2.83 -10.89 6.18
C ASP A 64 -2.83 -11.44 7.61
N GLU A 65 -2.63 -12.76 7.78
CA GLU A 65 -2.60 -13.39 9.08
C GLU A 65 -1.29 -13.16 9.83
N VAL A 66 -0.28 -12.66 9.14
CA VAL A 66 1.01 -12.33 9.76
C VAL A 66 1.01 -10.88 10.26
N GLY A 67 1.87 -10.57 11.22
CA GLY A 67 2.00 -9.22 11.74
C GLY A 67 2.81 -8.33 10.80
N LEU A 68 2.15 -7.67 9.88
CA LEU A 68 2.75 -6.77 8.93
C LEU A 68 1.89 -5.51 8.80
N TRP A 69 2.52 -4.37 8.95
CA TRP A 69 1.86 -3.07 8.80
C TRP A 69 2.51 -2.28 7.67
N VAL A 70 1.67 -1.56 6.93
CA VAL A 70 2.13 -0.73 5.82
C VAL A 70 1.90 0.74 6.17
N ALA A 71 2.95 1.52 6.06
CA ALA A 71 2.89 2.96 6.24
C ALA A 71 3.72 3.62 5.14
N GLN A 72 3.68 4.94 5.08
CA GLN A 72 4.51 5.69 4.15
C GLN A 72 5.13 6.90 4.80
N LYS A 73 6.30 7.25 4.32
CA LYS A 73 7.02 8.44 4.72
C LYS A 73 7.33 9.16 3.40
N GLY A 74 6.42 10.06 2.95
CA GLY A 74 6.50 10.59 1.61
C GLY A 74 6.37 9.48 0.57
N SER A 75 7.36 9.34 -0.29
CA SER A 75 7.40 8.29 -1.32
C SER A 75 8.12 7.01 -0.87
N THR A 76 8.48 6.92 0.40
CA THR A 76 9.11 5.72 0.96
C THR A 76 8.04 4.88 1.65
N VAL A 77 7.90 3.63 1.23
CA VAL A 77 7.02 2.67 1.88
C VAL A 77 7.74 2.13 3.12
N VAL A 78 7.04 2.08 4.24
CA VAL A 78 7.58 1.52 5.47
C VAL A 78 6.80 0.27 5.83
N LEU A 79 7.46 -0.88 5.83
CA LEU A 79 6.87 -2.16 6.22
C LEU A 79 7.36 -2.50 7.63
N LYS A 80 6.45 -2.41 8.59
CA LYS A 80 6.74 -2.75 9.97
C LYS A 80 6.26 -4.19 10.21
N TYR A 81 7.11 -5.04 10.75
CA TYR A 81 6.82 -6.46 10.78
C TYR A 81 7.13 -7.12 12.12
N ASN A 82 6.36 -8.15 12.44
CA ASN A 82 6.64 -9.09 13.53
C ASN A 82 7.45 -10.27 13.00
N PRO A 83 8.10 -11.06 13.88
CA PRO A 83 8.88 -12.23 13.44
C PRO A 83 8.11 -13.20 12.57
N ASP A 84 6.80 -13.34 12.75
CA ASP A 84 5.99 -14.25 11.95
C ASP A 84 5.85 -13.80 10.48
N ALA A 85 6.18 -12.56 10.18
CA ALA A 85 6.13 -12.04 8.81
C ALA A 85 7.48 -12.14 8.09
N GLU A 86 8.55 -12.57 8.75
CA GLU A 86 9.86 -12.61 8.13
C GLU A 86 9.91 -13.49 6.88
N SER A 87 9.16 -14.58 6.86
CA SER A 87 9.16 -15.49 5.71
C SER A 87 8.56 -14.90 4.45
N ILE A 88 7.67 -13.90 4.58
CA ILE A 88 7.04 -13.26 3.43
C ILE A 88 7.57 -11.84 3.18
N LEU A 89 8.47 -11.38 4.02
CA LEU A 89 8.92 -9.99 3.99
C LEU A 89 9.60 -9.59 2.68
N ALA A 90 10.47 -10.45 2.14
CA ALA A 90 11.14 -10.19 0.89
C ALA A 90 10.14 -10.04 -0.27
N ARG A 91 9.12 -10.89 -0.29
CA ARG A 91 8.07 -10.82 -1.30
C ARG A 91 7.23 -9.55 -1.14
N ALA A 92 6.87 -9.22 0.09
CA ALA A 92 6.13 -7.99 0.38
C ALA A 92 6.91 -6.75 -0.05
N GLU A 93 8.22 -6.74 0.21
CA GLU A 93 9.09 -5.64 -0.20
C GLU A 93 9.12 -5.50 -1.73
N GLN A 94 9.23 -6.61 -2.46
CA GLN A 94 9.21 -6.57 -3.92
C GLN A 94 7.90 -6.03 -4.46
N VAL A 95 6.78 -6.45 -3.89
CA VAL A 95 5.46 -5.95 -4.26
C VAL A 95 5.37 -4.45 -4.01
N ALA A 96 5.80 -4.01 -2.82
CA ALA A 96 5.77 -2.59 -2.46
C ALA A 96 6.58 -1.73 -3.41
N LYS A 97 7.77 -2.18 -3.78
CA LYS A 97 8.65 -1.45 -4.69
C LYS A 97 8.06 -1.33 -6.10
N GLY A 98 7.18 -2.25 -6.48
CA GLY A 98 6.52 -2.22 -7.79
C GLY A 98 5.31 -1.33 -7.85
N VAL A 99 4.89 -0.72 -6.74
CA VAL A 99 3.73 0.16 -6.71
C VAL A 99 4.14 1.56 -7.19
N ASP A 100 3.35 2.13 -8.09
CA ASP A 100 3.62 3.47 -8.60
C ASP A 100 3.65 4.51 -7.47
N GLY A 101 4.65 5.37 -7.49
CA GLY A 101 4.85 6.38 -6.46
C GLY A 101 5.79 5.93 -5.35
N ALA A 102 6.17 4.66 -5.30
CA ALA A 102 7.12 4.15 -4.32
C ALA A 102 8.55 4.31 -4.84
N ASP A 103 9.29 5.24 -4.30
CA ASP A 103 10.69 5.45 -4.65
C ASP A 103 11.63 4.55 -3.85
N ALA A 104 11.21 4.16 -2.65
CA ALA A 104 12.00 3.30 -1.78
C ALA A 104 11.08 2.50 -0.86
N CYS A 105 11.62 1.47 -0.26
CA CYS A 105 10.91 0.65 0.72
C CYS A 105 11.84 0.33 1.88
N GLU A 106 11.39 0.62 3.10
CA GLU A 106 12.10 0.29 4.33
C GLU A 106 11.37 -0.82 5.04
N THR A 107 12.12 -1.69 5.70
CA THR A 107 11.55 -2.72 6.57
C THR A 107 12.02 -2.46 7.99
N VAL A 108 11.08 -2.45 8.93
CA VAL A 108 11.36 -2.10 10.34
C VAL A 108 10.77 -3.17 11.25
N PRO A 109 11.59 -3.79 12.10
CA PRO A 109 11.05 -4.73 13.09
C PRO A 109 10.13 -4.02 14.06
N ASN A 110 9.02 -4.68 14.40
CA ASN A 110 8.05 -4.15 15.36
C ASN A 110 8.37 -4.63 16.78
N ALA A 111 9.57 -4.35 17.23
CA ALA A 111 9.95 -4.83 18.56
C ALA A 111 10.82 -3.82 19.27
#